data_c989b12cb77808df839a45aed04ae9e9
#
_entry.id   c989b12cb77808df839a45aed04ae9e9
#
_cell.length_a   1.000
_cell.length_b   1.000
_cell.length_c   1.000
_cell.angle_alpha   90.00
_cell.angle_beta   90.00
_cell.angle_gamma   90.00
#
_symmetry.space_group_name_H-M   'P 1'
#
loop_
_entity.id
_entity.type
_entity.pdbx_description
1 polymer ?
#
loop_
_entity_poly.entity_id
_entity_poly.type
_entity_poly.pdbx_seq_one_letter_code
_entity_poly.pdbx_strand_id
1 'polypeptide(L)'
;SRRDGGFAEYIAVKEWNLVFFDDRVSYEEAAMCEPAAVALHSVGQGNVRIGDTVAIFGAGPIGIMLGLWARTAGAAKVILCDIDQTKTDFANSLGFTAVNSRNIDPVEFIREQTGGKGADVCIEGAGVSQTFEQALRSVKAKGHVVCMGNPAGDMTLTQNGYWEILRKELTVRGTWNSLYNDAKNDWRTTMEAIASHRIDVRPLISHKFHLSESEQAFGVILGRKEFFNKVMFVNE
;
A
#
# COMPACT_ATOMS: atom_id res chain seq x y z
N SER A 1 5.36 -22.68 0.23
CA SER A 1 3.95 -23.09 0.14
C SER A 1 3.88 -24.62 0.05
N ARG A 2 2.84 -25.23 0.60
CA ARG A 2 2.58 -26.70 0.51
C ARG A 2 1.48 -27.02 -0.52
N ARG A 3 1.07 -26.07 -1.33
CA ARG A 3 0.03 -26.19 -2.35
C ARG A 3 0.47 -25.49 -3.62
N ASP A 4 -0.11 -25.93 -4.73
CA ASP A 4 0.08 -25.31 -6.03
C ASP A 4 -0.46 -23.86 -6.01
N GLY A 5 0.14 -23.00 -6.83
CA GLY A 5 -0.25 -21.61 -6.96
C GLY A 5 -1.40 -21.40 -7.95
N GLY A 6 -1.84 -20.14 -8.08
CA GLY A 6 -2.94 -19.75 -8.96
C GLY A 6 -2.52 -19.44 -10.41
N PHE A 7 -1.25 -19.59 -10.80
CA PHE A 7 -0.83 -19.46 -12.19
C PHE A 7 -1.12 -20.76 -12.94
N ALA A 8 -2.40 -21.05 -13.14
CA ALA A 8 -2.91 -22.27 -13.73
C ALA A 8 -4.33 -22.03 -14.25
N GLU A 9 -4.80 -22.89 -15.17
CA GLU A 9 -6.19 -22.86 -15.64
C GLU A 9 -7.18 -23.25 -14.54
N TYR A 10 -6.75 -24.13 -13.62
CA TYR A 10 -7.58 -24.63 -12.51
C TYR A 10 -6.77 -24.67 -11.22
N ILE A 11 -7.42 -24.35 -10.11
CA ILE A 11 -6.88 -24.47 -8.76
C ILE A 11 -7.92 -25.05 -7.81
N ALA A 12 -7.51 -26.02 -6.98
CA ALA A 12 -8.37 -26.58 -5.94
C ALA A 12 -8.19 -25.81 -4.64
N VAL A 13 -9.25 -25.18 -4.17
CA VAL A 13 -9.27 -24.44 -2.90
C VAL A 13 -10.42 -24.95 -2.01
N LYS A 14 -10.29 -24.74 -0.70
CA LYS A 14 -11.35 -25.06 0.25
C LYS A 14 -12.44 -24.01 0.17
N GLU A 15 -13.71 -24.44 0.27
CA GLU A 15 -14.89 -23.58 0.16
C GLU A 15 -14.83 -22.36 1.08
N TRP A 16 -14.36 -22.51 2.31
CA TRP A 16 -14.25 -21.39 3.27
C TRP A 16 -13.18 -20.34 2.93
N ASN A 17 -12.35 -20.59 1.91
CA ASN A 17 -11.41 -19.60 1.37
C ASN A 17 -12.01 -18.81 0.20
N LEU A 18 -13.27 -19.08 -0.16
CA LEU A 18 -13.94 -18.38 -1.24
C LEU A 18 -14.64 -17.13 -0.69
N VAL A 19 -14.49 -16.03 -1.42
CA VAL A 19 -15.24 -14.80 -1.20
C VAL A 19 -16.03 -14.52 -2.47
N PHE A 20 -17.34 -14.51 -2.36
CA PHE A 20 -18.21 -14.09 -3.46
C PHE A 20 -18.16 -12.59 -3.63
N PHE A 21 -18.29 -12.14 -4.86
CA PHE A 21 -18.32 -10.73 -5.21
C PHE A 21 -19.45 -10.44 -6.21
N ASP A 22 -19.81 -9.18 -6.34
CA ASP A 22 -20.90 -8.70 -7.18
C ASP A 22 -20.51 -8.77 -8.66
N ASP A 23 -21.46 -9.13 -9.53
CA ASP A 23 -21.25 -9.24 -11.00
C ASP A 23 -20.80 -7.91 -11.67
N ARG A 24 -20.93 -6.80 -10.96
CA ARG A 24 -20.41 -5.51 -11.42
C ARG A 24 -18.88 -5.39 -11.35
N VAL A 25 -18.22 -6.29 -10.63
CA VAL A 25 -16.77 -6.33 -10.48
C VAL A 25 -16.19 -7.28 -11.52
N SER A 26 -15.26 -6.82 -12.34
CA SER A 26 -14.54 -7.69 -13.27
C SER A 26 -13.60 -8.66 -12.55
N TYR A 27 -13.22 -9.75 -13.22
CA TYR A 27 -12.26 -10.71 -12.65
C TYR A 27 -10.90 -10.06 -12.38
N GLU A 28 -10.49 -9.12 -13.21
CA GLU A 28 -9.25 -8.37 -13.03
C GLU A 28 -9.30 -7.47 -11.78
N GLU A 29 -10.42 -6.80 -11.55
CA GLU A 29 -10.63 -6.03 -10.31
C GLU A 29 -10.69 -6.96 -9.09
N ALA A 30 -11.36 -8.09 -9.22
CA ALA A 30 -11.44 -9.10 -8.15
C ALA A 30 -10.05 -9.68 -7.80
N ALA A 31 -9.18 -9.88 -8.78
CA ALA A 31 -7.80 -10.32 -8.55
C ALA A 31 -6.95 -9.29 -7.78
N MET A 32 -7.37 -8.03 -7.72
CA MET A 32 -6.76 -7.00 -6.90
C MET A 32 -7.22 -7.03 -5.43
N CYS A 33 -8.16 -7.91 -5.08
CA CYS A 33 -8.76 -7.96 -3.74
C CYS A 33 -7.71 -8.22 -2.65
N GLU A 34 -6.83 -9.21 -2.83
CA GLU A 34 -5.83 -9.57 -1.80
C GLU A 34 -4.93 -8.39 -1.44
N PRO A 35 -4.18 -7.77 -2.38
CA PRO A 35 -3.31 -6.65 -2.03
C PRO A 35 -4.08 -5.42 -1.54
N ALA A 36 -5.31 -5.20 -2.00
CA ALA A 36 -6.15 -4.12 -1.52
C ALA A 36 -6.67 -4.38 -0.10
N ALA A 37 -6.95 -5.63 0.27
CA ALA A 37 -7.32 -6.01 1.64
C ALA A 37 -6.13 -5.86 2.62
N VAL A 38 -4.92 -6.16 2.18
CA VAL A 38 -3.69 -5.90 2.96
C VAL A 38 -3.53 -4.40 3.23
N ALA A 39 -3.75 -3.56 2.22
CA ALA A 39 -3.71 -2.11 2.37
C ALA A 39 -4.82 -1.59 3.30
N LEU A 40 -6.05 -2.11 3.18
CA LEU A 40 -7.16 -1.79 4.10
C LEU A 40 -6.80 -2.10 5.55
N HIS A 41 -6.27 -3.30 5.79
CA HIS A 41 -5.85 -3.72 7.13
C HIS A 41 -4.81 -2.77 7.71
N SER A 42 -3.81 -2.41 6.91
CA SER A 42 -2.71 -1.52 7.32
C SER A 42 -3.20 -0.11 7.66
N VAL A 43 -4.10 0.47 6.86
CA VAL A 43 -4.72 1.77 7.15
C VAL A 43 -5.53 1.71 8.46
N GLY A 44 -6.22 0.59 8.69
CA GLY A 44 -6.94 0.33 9.95
C GLY A 44 -6.01 0.31 11.18
N GLN A 45 -4.78 -0.21 11.07
CA GLN A 45 -3.79 -0.16 12.16
C GLN A 45 -3.34 1.27 12.47
N GLY A 46 -3.34 2.15 11.47
CA GLY A 46 -3.00 3.57 11.62
C GLY A 46 -4.09 4.40 12.30
N ASN A 47 -5.30 3.86 12.49
CA ASN A 47 -6.44 4.57 13.09
C ASN A 47 -6.72 5.92 12.39
N VAL A 48 -6.66 5.93 11.05
CA VAL A 48 -6.91 7.12 10.23
C VAL A 48 -8.30 7.67 10.49
N ARG A 49 -8.41 8.99 10.65
CA ARG A 49 -9.63 9.72 10.94
C ARG A 49 -9.94 10.77 9.87
N ILE A 50 -11.17 11.24 9.86
CA ILE A 50 -11.58 12.33 8.99
C ILE A 50 -10.72 13.57 9.30
N GLY A 51 -10.14 14.14 8.24
CA GLY A 51 -9.29 15.32 8.34
C GLY A 51 -7.80 15.06 8.52
N ASP A 52 -7.37 13.81 8.78
CA ASP A 52 -5.97 13.46 8.96
C ASP A 52 -5.13 13.69 7.70
N THR A 53 -3.85 13.94 7.91
CA THR A 53 -2.80 13.82 6.89
C THR A 53 -2.11 12.48 7.06
N VAL A 54 -2.06 11.69 5.99
CA VAL A 54 -1.39 10.39 5.96
C VAL A 54 -0.17 10.46 5.04
N ALA A 55 1.00 10.09 5.55
CA ALA A 55 2.23 9.97 4.77
C ALA A 55 2.58 8.49 4.58
N ILE A 56 2.90 8.10 3.35
CA ILE A 56 3.17 6.71 2.95
C ILE A 56 4.56 6.65 2.33
N PHE A 57 5.43 5.84 2.88
CA PHE A 57 6.77 5.59 2.35
C PHE A 57 6.76 4.35 1.47
N GLY A 58 6.83 4.58 0.17
CA GLY A 58 6.64 3.63 -0.92
C GLY A 58 5.41 4.00 -1.77
N ALA A 59 5.62 4.25 -3.08
CA ALA A 59 4.57 4.56 -4.06
C ALA A 59 4.35 3.43 -5.08
N GLY A 60 4.70 2.20 -4.70
CA GLY A 60 4.36 1.00 -5.47
C GLY A 60 2.86 0.69 -5.43
N PRO A 61 2.42 -0.43 -6.05
CA PRO A 61 0.99 -0.79 -6.11
C PRO A 61 0.29 -0.78 -4.75
N ILE A 62 0.93 -1.34 -3.72
CA ILE A 62 0.34 -1.36 -2.37
C ILE A 62 0.33 0.05 -1.76
N GLY A 63 1.38 0.87 -2.00
CA GLY A 63 1.40 2.27 -1.55
C GLY A 63 0.25 3.09 -2.12
N ILE A 64 -0.08 2.90 -3.41
CA ILE A 64 -1.26 3.53 -4.02
C ILE A 64 -2.56 3.03 -3.38
N MET A 65 -2.69 1.72 -3.13
CA MET A 65 -3.86 1.16 -2.46
C MET A 65 -4.02 1.68 -1.02
N LEU A 66 -2.91 1.84 -0.28
CA LEU A 66 -2.91 2.52 1.03
C LEU A 66 -3.46 3.95 0.91
N GLY A 67 -3.03 4.67 -0.12
CA GLY A 67 -3.54 6.03 -0.41
C GLY A 67 -5.03 6.07 -0.71
N LEU A 68 -5.52 5.14 -1.52
CA LEU A 68 -6.95 5.00 -1.82
C LEU A 68 -7.76 4.73 -0.55
N TRP A 69 -7.31 3.80 0.27
CA TRP A 69 -7.97 3.49 1.53
C TRP A 69 -7.88 4.62 2.56
N ALA A 70 -6.75 5.32 2.65
CA ALA A 70 -6.62 6.48 3.52
C ALA A 70 -7.63 7.58 3.15
N ARG A 71 -7.81 7.87 1.85
CA ARG A 71 -8.87 8.78 1.36
C ARG A 71 -10.26 8.28 1.72
N THR A 72 -10.53 7.00 1.50
CA THR A 72 -11.83 6.38 1.85
C THR A 72 -12.10 6.43 3.35
N ALA A 73 -11.06 6.34 4.19
CA ALA A 73 -11.16 6.52 5.65
C ALA A 73 -11.34 7.98 6.08
N GLY A 74 -11.25 8.94 5.16
CA GLY A 74 -11.50 10.35 5.41
C GLY A 74 -10.25 11.21 5.56
N ALA A 75 -9.05 10.71 5.21
CA ALA A 75 -7.85 11.55 5.19
C ALA A 75 -8.04 12.77 4.28
N ALA A 76 -7.76 13.95 4.80
CA ALA A 76 -7.82 15.20 4.04
C ALA A 76 -6.65 15.35 3.08
N LYS A 77 -5.51 14.76 3.42
CA LYS A 77 -4.30 14.77 2.59
C LYS A 77 -3.59 13.42 2.64
N VAL A 78 -3.15 12.94 1.49
CA VAL A 78 -2.32 11.73 1.37
C VAL A 78 -1.05 12.10 0.61
N ILE A 79 0.10 11.84 1.23
CA ILE A 79 1.43 12.13 0.69
C ILE A 79 2.15 10.79 0.49
N LEU A 80 2.66 10.54 -0.73
CA LEU A 80 3.47 9.37 -1.02
C LEU A 80 4.92 9.77 -1.28
N CYS A 81 5.86 9.01 -0.72
CA CYS A 81 7.29 9.22 -0.91
C CYS A 81 7.91 7.97 -1.53
N ASP A 82 8.60 8.09 -2.64
CA ASP A 82 9.34 6.98 -3.28
C ASP A 82 10.65 7.52 -3.87
N ILE A 83 11.63 6.64 -4.06
CA ILE A 83 12.89 6.97 -4.73
C ILE A 83 12.79 6.90 -6.26
N ASP A 84 11.72 6.35 -6.79
CA ASP A 84 11.49 6.15 -8.21
C ASP A 84 10.56 7.24 -8.77
N GLN A 85 11.09 8.04 -9.72
CA GLN A 85 10.36 9.15 -10.33
C GLN A 85 9.10 8.66 -11.05
N THR A 86 9.16 7.53 -11.74
CA THR A 86 8.01 7.03 -12.51
C THR A 86 6.84 6.64 -11.61
N LYS A 87 7.13 6.13 -10.40
CA LYS A 87 6.11 5.80 -9.40
C LYS A 87 5.48 7.06 -8.79
N THR A 88 6.32 8.08 -8.51
CA THR A 88 5.80 9.34 -7.97
C THR A 88 4.98 10.10 -9.02
N ASP A 89 5.38 10.07 -10.30
CA ASP A 89 4.60 10.65 -11.39
C ASP A 89 3.27 9.95 -11.57
N PHE A 90 3.26 8.61 -11.51
CA PHE A 90 2.05 7.83 -11.54
C PHE A 90 1.12 8.15 -10.34
N ALA A 91 1.66 8.23 -9.13
CA ALA A 91 0.88 8.63 -7.96
C ALA A 91 0.28 10.03 -8.11
N ASN A 92 1.04 10.99 -8.65
CA ASN A 92 0.57 12.34 -8.95
C ASN A 92 -0.55 12.32 -10.01
N SER A 93 -0.46 11.48 -11.05
CA SER A 93 -1.51 11.34 -12.07
C SER A 93 -2.84 10.84 -11.50
N LEU A 94 -2.80 10.11 -10.37
CA LEU A 94 -3.98 9.66 -9.62
C LEU A 94 -4.47 10.71 -8.59
N GLY A 95 -3.93 11.93 -8.66
CA GLY A 95 -4.31 13.05 -7.81
C GLY A 95 -3.75 12.98 -6.38
N PHE A 96 -2.78 12.09 -6.09
CA PHE A 96 -2.05 12.13 -4.83
C PHE A 96 -1.00 13.25 -4.85
N THR A 97 -0.52 13.64 -3.67
CA THR A 97 0.70 14.43 -3.54
C THR A 97 1.86 13.47 -3.39
N ALA A 98 2.72 13.35 -4.40
CA ALA A 98 3.85 12.42 -4.34
C ALA A 98 5.19 13.14 -4.61
N VAL A 99 6.23 12.72 -3.89
CA VAL A 99 7.57 13.31 -3.94
C VAL A 99 8.65 12.24 -4.12
N ASN A 100 9.63 12.56 -4.99
CA ASN A 100 10.82 11.72 -5.16
C ASN A 100 11.82 12.01 -4.03
N SER A 101 11.97 11.06 -3.11
CA SER A 101 12.80 11.18 -1.93
C SER A 101 14.33 11.08 -2.20
N ARG A 102 14.74 10.85 -3.44
CA ARG A 102 16.15 11.04 -3.84
C ARG A 102 16.52 12.51 -4.02
N ASN A 103 15.55 13.32 -4.41
CA ASN A 103 15.77 14.72 -4.79
C ASN A 103 15.34 15.69 -3.68
N ILE A 104 14.38 15.28 -2.84
CA ILE A 104 13.77 16.11 -1.80
C ILE A 104 13.73 15.29 -0.50
N ASP A 105 14.14 15.91 0.62
CA ASP A 105 13.97 15.26 1.93
C ASP A 105 12.48 15.08 2.25
N PRO A 106 11.99 13.83 2.34
CA PRO A 106 10.57 13.59 2.57
C PRO A 106 10.10 14.08 3.94
N VAL A 107 11.00 14.17 4.93
CA VAL A 107 10.65 14.66 6.27
C VAL A 107 10.33 16.15 6.22
N GLU A 108 11.21 16.93 5.58
CA GLU A 108 10.99 18.36 5.42
C GLU A 108 9.80 18.63 4.52
N PHE A 109 9.66 17.91 3.42
CA PHE A 109 8.47 18.03 2.55
C PHE A 109 7.17 17.80 3.30
N ILE A 110 7.06 16.71 4.10
CA ILE A 110 5.86 16.41 4.88
C ILE A 110 5.61 17.51 5.92
N ARG A 111 6.65 18.05 6.56
CA ARG A 111 6.52 19.17 7.48
C ARG A 111 5.97 20.42 6.81
N GLU A 112 6.50 20.80 5.65
CA GLU A 112 5.98 21.92 4.86
C GLU A 112 4.50 21.73 4.52
N GLN A 113 4.14 20.54 4.05
CA GLN A 113 2.76 20.19 3.68
C GLN A 113 1.78 20.19 4.87
N THR A 114 2.28 20.17 6.09
CA THR A 114 1.51 20.11 7.34
C THR A 114 1.68 21.33 8.26
N GLY A 115 2.26 22.41 7.73
CA GLY A 115 2.50 23.63 8.51
C GLY A 115 3.43 23.39 9.72
N GLY A 116 4.44 22.55 9.55
CA GLY A 116 5.45 22.22 10.56
C GLY A 116 5.06 21.14 11.56
N LYS A 117 3.80 20.69 11.58
CA LYS A 117 3.28 19.75 12.59
C LYS A 117 3.69 18.29 12.37
N GLY A 118 3.87 17.88 11.11
CA GLY A 118 4.03 16.48 10.71
C GLY A 118 2.68 15.81 10.41
N ALA A 119 2.73 14.61 9.81
CA ALA A 119 1.54 13.83 9.47
C ALA A 119 0.89 13.21 10.70
N ASP A 120 -0.42 12.99 10.66
CA ASP A 120 -1.17 12.31 11.72
C ASP A 120 -0.81 10.82 11.78
N VAL A 121 -0.65 10.21 10.60
CA VAL A 121 -0.31 8.81 10.41
C VAL A 121 0.81 8.71 9.38
N CYS A 122 1.85 7.92 9.69
CA CYS A 122 2.87 7.51 8.73
C CYS A 122 2.80 6.00 8.52
N ILE A 123 2.83 5.54 7.27
CA ILE A 123 2.88 4.11 6.93
C ILE A 123 4.21 3.83 6.24
N GLU A 124 5.03 2.99 6.85
CA GLU A 124 6.30 2.54 6.29
C GLU A 124 6.04 1.28 5.47
N GLY A 125 6.12 1.38 4.14
CA GLY A 125 5.81 0.32 3.18
C GLY A 125 7.00 -0.14 2.32
N ALA A 126 8.20 0.42 2.53
CA ALA A 126 9.39 0.08 1.74
C ALA A 126 10.25 -1.02 2.39
N GLY A 127 10.16 -1.22 3.71
CA GLY A 127 10.90 -2.26 4.44
C GLY A 127 12.40 -1.97 4.58
N VAL A 128 12.79 -0.69 4.74
CA VAL A 128 14.19 -0.31 4.95
C VAL A 128 14.34 0.64 6.14
N SER A 129 15.47 0.53 6.84
CA SER A 129 15.75 1.32 8.05
C SER A 129 15.59 2.83 7.84
N GLN A 130 16.01 3.33 6.67
CA GLN A 130 15.93 4.74 6.32
C GLN A 130 14.49 5.25 6.29
N THR A 131 13.57 4.54 5.62
CA THR A 131 12.17 4.96 5.52
C THR A 131 11.44 4.81 6.84
N PHE A 132 11.82 3.83 7.65
CA PHE A 132 11.30 3.70 9.01
C PHE A 132 11.67 4.91 9.87
N GLU A 133 12.94 5.32 9.88
CA GLU A 133 13.36 6.52 10.61
C GLU A 133 12.72 7.79 10.04
N GLN A 134 12.60 7.92 8.72
CA GLN A 134 11.89 9.02 8.10
C GLN A 134 10.41 9.08 8.53
N ALA A 135 9.73 7.94 8.64
CA ALA A 135 8.36 7.87 9.13
C ALA A 135 8.23 8.38 10.58
N LEU A 136 9.15 7.96 11.48
CA LEU A 136 9.20 8.44 12.87
C LEU A 136 9.45 9.95 12.96
N ARG A 137 10.30 10.49 12.08
CA ARG A 137 10.61 11.92 12.05
C ARG A 137 9.50 12.76 11.45
N SER A 138 8.73 12.19 10.51
CA SER A 138 7.66 12.87 9.77
C SER A 138 6.32 12.92 10.50
N VAL A 139 6.08 11.99 11.43
CA VAL A 139 4.84 11.93 12.17
C VAL A 139 4.78 13.01 13.26
N LYS A 140 3.61 13.57 13.50
CA LYS A 140 3.38 14.56 14.59
C LYS A 140 3.51 13.92 15.98
N ALA A 141 3.61 14.73 17.02
CA ALA A 141 3.50 14.23 18.40
C ALA A 141 2.16 13.51 18.62
N LYS A 142 2.20 12.39 19.35
CA LYS A 142 1.07 11.48 19.62
C LYS A 142 0.45 10.87 18.35
N GLY A 143 1.17 10.92 17.22
CA GLY A 143 0.75 10.31 15.96
C GLY A 143 1.02 8.82 15.90
N HIS A 144 0.64 8.22 14.78
CA HIS A 144 0.71 6.77 14.56
C HIS A 144 1.72 6.45 13.45
N VAL A 145 2.54 5.42 13.69
CA VAL A 145 3.43 4.84 12.67
C VAL A 145 3.06 3.38 12.48
N VAL A 146 2.80 2.98 11.24
CA VAL A 146 2.49 1.60 10.86
C VAL A 146 3.69 1.02 10.10
N CYS A 147 4.25 -0.07 10.62
CA CYS A 147 5.30 -0.83 9.95
C CYS A 147 4.66 -1.94 9.12
N MET A 148 4.77 -1.84 7.79
CA MET A 148 4.17 -2.77 6.84
C MET A 148 5.20 -3.37 5.89
N GLY A 149 6.24 -2.61 5.52
CA GLY A 149 7.25 -3.06 4.58
C GLY A 149 7.96 -4.32 5.06
N ASN A 150 8.05 -5.34 4.18
CA ASN A 150 8.83 -6.55 4.46
C ASN A 150 10.33 -6.20 4.44
N PRO A 151 11.06 -6.37 5.54
CA PRO A 151 12.47 -6.03 5.58
C PRO A 151 13.30 -7.02 4.75
N ALA A 152 14.18 -6.49 3.90
CA ALA A 152 15.14 -7.28 3.14
C ALA A 152 16.41 -7.67 3.96
N GLY A 153 16.54 -7.13 5.19
CA GLY A 153 17.66 -7.34 6.11
C GLY A 153 17.34 -6.75 7.48
N ASP A 154 18.36 -6.59 8.30
CA ASP A 154 18.21 -6.05 9.65
C ASP A 154 17.65 -4.62 9.61
N MET A 155 16.66 -4.35 10.45
CA MET A 155 16.11 -3.03 10.66
C MET A 155 16.86 -2.35 11.81
N THR A 156 17.61 -1.32 11.46
CA THR A 156 18.37 -0.53 12.44
C THR A 156 17.70 0.81 12.68
N LEU A 157 17.76 1.30 13.92
CA LEU A 157 17.25 2.60 14.31
C LEU A 157 18.37 3.38 14.98
N THR A 158 18.58 4.64 14.56
CA THR A 158 19.54 5.51 15.24
C THR A 158 19.02 5.90 16.63
N GLN A 159 19.94 6.36 17.49
CA GLN A 159 19.54 6.92 18.78
C GLN A 159 18.54 8.08 18.61
N ASN A 160 18.74 8.92 17.58
CA ASN A 160 17.84 10.04 17.29
C ASN A 160 16.46 9.55 16.85
N GLY A 161 16.39 8.51 15.98
CA GLY A 161 15.13 7.90 15.59
C GLY A 161 14.39 7.30 16.79
N TYR A 162 15.11 6.67 17.72
CA TYR A 162 14.52 6.16 18.97
C TYR A 162 13.98 7.31 19.85
N TRP A 163 14.71 8.44 19.93
CA TRP A 163 14.24 9.63 20.63
C TRP A 163 12.92 10.20 20.05
N GLU A 164 12.69 10.07 18.74
CA GLU A 164 11.40 10.49 18.15
C GLU A 164 10.22 9.71 18.74
N ILE A 165 10.37 8.40 18.96
CA ILE A 165 9.33 7.56 19.58
C ILE A 165 9.03 8.06 20.99
N LEU A 166 10.06 8.28 21.81
CA LEU A 166 9.91 8.68 23.21
C LEU A 166 9.35 10.12 23.34
N ARG A 167 10.00 11.08 22.68
CA ARG A 167 9.66 12.51 22.86
C ARG A 167 8.34 12.90 22.25
N LYS A 168 7.93 12.23 21.18
CA LYS A 168 6.63 12.44 20.55
C LYS A 168 5.53 11.54 21.11
N GLU A 169 5.83 10.63 22.03
CA GLU A 169 4.87 9.66 22.58
C GLU A 169 4.13 8.90 21.46
N LEU A 170 4.87 8.35 20.49
CA LEU A 170 4.32 7.74 19.30
C LEU A 170 3.65 6.40 19.58
N THR A 171 2.60 6.11 18.83
CA THR A 171 2.09 4.74 18.67
C THR A 171 2.74 4.10 17.46
N VAL A 172 3.58 3.09 17.66
CA VAL A 172 4.18 2.30 16.58
C VAL A 172 3.54 0.92 16.54
N ARG A 173 2.99 0.53 15.39
CA ARG A 173 2.32 -0.75 15.19
C ARG A 173 2.83 -1.49 13.98
N GLY A 174 2.97 -2.80 14.10
CA GLY A 174 3.12 -3.69 12.95
C GLY A 174 1.77 -4.03 12.33
N THR A 175 1.80 -4.39 11.05
CA THR A 175 0.68 -4.98 10.34
C THR A 175 1.14 -6.23 9.58
N TRP A 176 0.28 -7.21 9.44
CA TRP A 176 0.60 -8.45 8.74
C TRP A 176 -0.61 -8.97 7.97
N ASN A 177 -0.46 -9.10 6.65
CA ASN A 177 -1.52 -9.58 5.75
C ASN A 177 -2.84 -8.79 5.90
N SER A 178 -3.96 -9.50 5.82
CA SER A 178 -5.31 -8.99 5.98
C SER A 178 -6.09 -9.82 7.00
N LEU A 179 -7.12 -9.25 7.59
CA LEU A 179 -7.95 -9.93 8.56
C LEU A 179 -9.10 -10.67 7.86
N TYR A 180 -9.23 -11.97 8.19
CA TYR A 180 -10.29 -12.82 7.68
C TYR A 180 -10.81 -13.71 8.82
N ASN A 181 -11.86 -13.25 9.47
CA ASN A 181 -12.57 -14.01 10.51
C ASN A 181 -14.04 -13.61 10.55
N ASP A 182 -14.84 -14.24 11.42
CA ASP A 182 -16.28 -14.02 11.50
C ASP A 182 -16.65 -12.60 11.95
N ALA A 183 -15.79 -11.94 12.75
CA ALA A 183 -16.03 -10.59 13.24
C ALA A 183 -15.67 -9.52 12.20
N LYS A 184 -14.62 -9.75 11.40
CA LYS A 184 -14.14 -8.84 10.37
C LYS A 184 -13.52 -9.59 9.21
N ASN A 185 -13.89 -9.18 8.02
CA ASN A 185 -13.41 -9.76 6.77
C ASN A 185 -13.00 -8.64 5.82
N ASP A 186 -11.68 -8.36 5.78
CA ASP A 186 -11.12 -7.29 4.95
C ASP A 186 -11.32 -7.57 3.44
N TRP A 187 -11.42 -8.84 3.03
CA TRP A 187 -11.67 -9.21 1.63
C TRP A 187 -13.08 -8.84 1.21
N ARG A 188 -14.11 -9.15 2.02
CA ARG A 188 -15.49 -8.75 1.74
C ARG A 188 -15.63 -7.23 1.69
N THR A 189 -15.06 -6.55 2.69
CA THR A 189 -15.06 -5.08 2.70
C THR A 189 -14.39 -4.49 1.45
N THR A 190 -13.31 -5.11 0.99
CA THR A 190 -12.61 -4.68 -0.22
C THR A 190 -13.46 -4.89 -1.47
N MET A 191 -14.08 -6.06 -1.61
CA MET A 191 -14.96 -6.34 -2.76
C MET A 191 -16.16 -5.40 -2.80
N GLU A 192 -16.78 -5.11 -1.65
CA GLU A 192 -17.88 -4.14 -1.54
C GLU A 192 -17.43 -2.71 -1.92
N ALA A 193 -16.21 -2.33 -1.53
CA ALA A 193 -15.66 -1.02 -1.86
C ALA A 193 -15.33 -0.88 -3.36
N ILE A 194 -14.84 -1.94 -4.00
CA ILE A 194 -14.64 -1.98 -5.46
C ILE A 194 -16.00 -1.92 -6.17
N ALA A 195 -16.96 -2.79 -5.80
CA ALA A 195 -18.29 -2.83 -6.41
C ALA A 195 -19.06 -1.51 -6.29
N SER A 196 -18.83 -0.74 -5.23
CA SER A 196 -19.43 0.58 -5.00
C SER A 196 -18.58 1.76 -5.47
N HIS A 197 -17.48 1.51 -6.18
CA HIS A 197 -16.52 2.51 -6.68
C HIS A 197 -15.94 3.43 -5.59
N ARG A 198 -15.88 2.99 -4.34
CA ARG A 198 -15.19 3.72 -3.25
C ARG A 198 -13.68 3.70 -3.42
N ILE A 199 -13.16 2.62 -4.00
CA ILE A 199 -11.77 2.52 -4.46
C ILE A 199 -11.78 2.07 -5.92
N ASP A 200 -10.91 2.66 -6.73
CA ASP A 200 -10.68 2.25 -8.12
C ASP A 200 -9.27 1.63 -8.23
N VAL A 201 -9.22 0.33 -8.43
CA VAL A 201 -7.97 -0.44 -8.56
C VAL A 201 -7.55 -0.63 -10.01
N ARG A 202 -8.42 -0.31 -10.98
CA ARG A 202 -8.17 -0.52 -12.42
C ARG A 202 -6.91 0.18 -12.94
N PRO A 203 -6.60 1.44 -12.54
CA PRO A 203 -5.39 2.11 -13.01
C PRO A 203 -4.09 1.40 -12.62
N LEU A 204 -4.14 0.52 -11.62
CA LEU A 204 -2.98 -0.25 -11.17
C LEU A 204 -2.68 -1.48 -12.04
N ILE A 205 -3.63 -1.93 -12.87
CA ILE A 205 -3.45 -3.08 -13.77
C ILE A 205 -2.75 -2.58 -15.03
N SER A 206 -1.43 -2.70 -15.07
CA SER A 206 -0.61 -2.15 -16.14
C SER A 206 -0.46 -3.09 -17.34
N HIS A 207 -0.43 -4.41 -17.09
CA HIS A 207 -0.20 -5.40 -18.12
C HIS A 207 -1.10 -6.62 -17.91
N LYS A 208 -1.63 -7.16 -19.00
CA LYS A 208 -2.41 -8.40 -19.01
C LYS A 208 -1.78 -9.33 -20.03
N PHE A 209 -1.61 -10.57 -19.65
CA PHE A 209 -1.03 -11.63 -20.49
C PHE A 209 -1.87 -12.91 -20.37
N HIS A 210 -1.91 -13.73 -21.41
CA HIS A 210 -2.36 -15.10 -21.27
C HIS A 210 -1.31 -15.94 -20.54
N LEU A 211 -1.72 -17.03 -19.90
CA LEU A 211 -0.80 -17.90 -19.16
C LEU A 211 0.32 -18.46 -20.08
N SER A 212 0.03 -18.69 -21.36
CA SER A 212 1.01 -19.09 -22.38
C SER A 212 2.10 -18.05 -22.67
N GLU A 213 1.87 -16.79 -22.28
CA GLU A 213 2.80 -15.67 -22.47
C GLU A 213 3.65 -15.40 -21.20
N SER A 214 3.76 -16.40 -20.33
CA SER A 214 4.43 -16.26 -19.02
C SER A 214 5.86 -15.73 -19.11
N GLU A 215 6.65 -16.13 -20.12
CA GLU A 215 8.00 -15.59 -20.32
C GLU A 215 7.98 -14.07 -20.56
N GLN A 216 7.03 -13.56 -21.35
CA GLN A 216 6.89 -12.14 -21.62
C GLN A 216 6.46 -11.39 -20.35
N ALA A 217 5.48 -11.92 -19.63
CA ALA A 217 4.99 -11.35 -18.37
C ALA A 217 6.11 -11.22 -17.32
N PHE A 218 6.87 -12.28 -17.10
CA PHE A 218 8.03 -12.23 -16.21
C PHE A 218 9.17 -11.38 -16.78
N GLY A 219 9.31 -11.29 -18.10
CA GLY A 219 10.26 -10.43 -18.78
C GLY A 219 10.04 -8.94 -18.46
N VAL A 220 8.79 -8.48 -18.36
CA VAL A 220 8.44 -7.11 -17.93
C VAL A 220 8.93 -6.86 -16.50
N ILE A 221 8.62 -7.79 -15.58
CA ILE A 221 8.94 -7.64 -14.16
C ILE A 221 10.45 -7.68 -13.91
N LEU A 222 11.14 -8.65 -14.51
CA LEU A 222 12.58 -8.86 -14.29
C LEU A 222 13.42 -7.85 -15.07
N GLY A 223 12.98 -7.51 -16.28
CA GLY A 223 13.71 -6.60 -17.19
C GLY A 223 13.68 -5.14 -16.74
N ARG A 224 12.63 -4.70 -16.05
CA ARG A 224 12.42 -3.31 -15.56
C ARG A 224 12.72 -2.23 -16.62
N LYS A 225 12.43 -2.56 -17.90
CA LYS A 225 12.69 -1.65 -19.04
C LYS A 225 11.59 -0.63 -19.24
N GLU A 226 10.42 -0.89 -18.70
CA GLU A 226 9.23 -0.05 -18.75
C GLU A 226 8.57 0.04 -17.38
N PHE A 227 7.72 1.05 -17.22
CA PHE A 227 6.95 1.20 -16.00
C PHE A 227 5.86 0.11 -15.93
N PHE A 228 5.76 -0.55 -14.79
CA PHE A 228 4.68 -1.48 -14.49
C PHE A 228 4.23 -1.34 -13.03
N ASN A 229 2.98 -1.67 -12.79
CA ASN A 229 2.41 -1.83 -11.44
C ASN A 229 2.00 -3.28 -11.22
N LYS A 230 0.80 -3.66 -11.67
CA LYS A 230 0.35 -5.05 -11.62
C LYS A 230 0.39 -5.67 -13.01
N VAL A 231 1.18 -6.72 -13.13
CA VAL A 231 1.21 -7.63 -14.27
C VAL A 231 0.30 -8.80 -13.92
N MET A 232 -0.64 -9.12 -14.78
CA MET A 232 -1.73 -10.06 -14.50
C MET A 232 -1.84 -11.10 -15.59
N PHE A 233 -2.08 -12.35 -15.21
CA PHE A 233 -2.56 -13.36 -16.15
C PHE A 233 -4.08 -13.32 -16.21
N VAL A 234 -4.61 -13.40 -17.42
CA VAL A 234 -6.04 -13.50 -17.70
C VAL A 234 -6.31 -14.81 -18.43
N ASN A 235 -7.34 -15.52 -18.01
CA ASN A 235 -7.85 -16.70 -18.70
C ASN A 235 -9.07 -16.27 -19.51
N GLU A 236 -9.21 -16.81 -20.73
CA GLU A 236 -10.42 -16.65 -21.56
C GLU A 236 -11.60 -17.45 -21.02
#